data_fb159b2910a0a589996f7876dbd3fbfa
#
_entry.id   fb159b2910a0a589996f7876dbd3fbfa
#
_cell.length_a   1.000
_cell.length_b   1.000
_cell.length_c   1.000
_cell.angle_alpha   90.00
_cell.angle_beta   90.00
_cell.angle_gamma   90.00
#
_symmetry.space_group_name_H-M   'P 1'
#
loop_
_entity.id
_entity.type
_entity.pdbx_description
1 polymer ?
#
loop_
_entity_poly.entity_id
_entity_poly.type
_entity_poly.pdbx_seq_one_letter_code
_entity_poly.pdbx_strand_id
1 'polypeptide(L)'
;MKEKKISLGTIATITAILMYVSYIPQIYGNLTGNKSGFIQPAVAALNCTLWVLYGFRKEKKDWPVVFANFPGIIFGILTVITSLL
;
A
#
# COMPACT_ATOMS: atom_id res chain seq x y z
N MET A 1 -26.62 -14.46 4.68
CA MET A 1 -26.46 -13.99 4.54
C MET A 1 -25.95 -13.65 4.13
N LYS A 2 -25.73 -13.58 4.03
CA LYS A 2 -25.34 -13.17 3.58
C LYS A 2 -25.24 -12.24 3.33
N GLU A 3 -25.39 -12.10 3.16
CA GLU A 3 -25.48 -11.33 2.87
C GLU A 3 -25.09 -10.15 2.88
N LYS A 4 -25.26 -9.48 2.97
CA LYS A 4 -25.06 -8.12 3.32
C LYS A 4 -23.86 -7.83 4.13
N LYS A 5 -23.15 -8.84 4.46
CA LYS A 5 -21.92 -8.70 5.18
C LYS A 5 -20.86 -8.18 4.24
N ILE A 6 -20.17 -7.12 4.67
CA ILE A 6 -18.99 -6.66 3.98
C ILE A 6 -17.93 -7.73 4.14
N SER A 7 -17.32 -8.16 3.06
CA SER A 7 -16.32 -9.20 3.12
C SER A 7 -15.07 -8.71 3.84
N LEU A 8 -14.33 -9.65 4.39
CA LEU A 8 -13.07 -9.33 5.04
C LEU A 8 -12.10 -8.69 4.05
N GLY A 9 -12.12 -9.15 2.80
CA GLY A 9 -11.29 -8.54 1.76
C GLY A 9 -11.63 -7.09 1.53
N THR A 10 -12.93 -6.74 1.56
CA THR A 10 -13.34 -5.35 1.41
C THR A 10 -12.87 -4.50 2.57
N ILE A 11 -13.02 -5.00 3.79
CA ILE A 11 -12.55 -4.27 4.97
C ILE A 11 -11.05 -4.06 4.90
N ALA A 12 -10.31 -5.11 4.55
CA ALA A 12 -8.86 -5.03 4.44
C ALA A 12 -8.44 -4.02 3.38
N THR A 13 -9.18 -3.97 2.26
CA THR A 13 -8.87 -3.01 1.20
C THR A 13 -9.07 -1.58 1.69
N ILE A 14 -10.19 -1.33 2.38
CA ILE A 14 -10.47 0.01 2.91
C ILE A 14 -9.39 0.43 3.89
N THR A 15 -9.03 -0.44 4.84
CA THR A 15 -8.02 -0.07 5.83
C THR A 15 -6.64 0.09 5.19
N ALA A 16 -6.34 -0.68 4.15
CA ALA A 16 -5.09 -0.51 3.42
C ALA A 16 -5.03 0.85 2.74
N ILE A 17 -6.13 1.27 2.13
CA ILE A 17 -6.17 2.58 1.49
C ILE A 17 -6.00 3.69 2.51
N LEU A 18 -6.66 3.57 3.67
CA LEU A 18 -6.47 4.55 4.74
C LEU A 18 -5.02 4.61 5.21
N MET A 19 -4.36 3.46 5.27
CA MET A 19 -2.95 3.42 5.63
C MET A 19 -2.10 4.15 4.60
N TYR A 20 -2.41 3.97 3.31
CA TYR A 20 -1.63 4.63 2.26
C TYR A 20 -1.87 6.14 2.25
N VAL A 21 -3.10 6.57 2.55
CA VAL A 21 -3.38 8.01 2.67
C VAL A 21 -2.50 8.61 3.76
N SER A 22 -2.21 7.85 4.80
CA SER A 22 -1.37 8.35 5.88
C SER A 22 0.08 8.56 5.46
N TYR A 23 0.51 8.04 4.31
CA TYR A 23 1.82 8.35 3.77
C TYR A 23 1.91 9.80 3.28
N ILE A 24 0.78 10.42 2.99
CA ILE A 24 0.80 11.80 2.48
C ILE A 24 1.50 12.76 3.44
N PRO A 25 1.17 12.78 4.74
CA PRO A 25 1.94 13.62 5.67
C PRO A 25 3.42 13.26 5.71
N GLN A 26 3.75 11.98 5.57
CA GLN A 26 5.14 11.55 5.59
C GLN A 26 5.90 12.09 4.38
N ILE A 27 5.27 12.00 3.20
CA ILE A 27 5.87 12.54 1.97
C ILE A 27 6.03 14.05 2.11
N TYR A 28 5.01 14.73 2.60
CA TYR A 28 5.09 16.16 2.81
C TYR A 28 6.23 16.51 3.74
N GLY A 29 6.38 15.78 4.85
CA GLY A 29 7.49 15.99 5.77
C GLY A 29 8.83 15.78 5.10
N ASN A 30 8.96 14.75 4.26
CA ASN A 30 10.21 14.51 3.54
C ASN A 30 10.57 15.67 2.63
N LEU A 31 9.57 16.26 2.00
CA LEU A 31 9.80 17.38 1.09
C LEU A 31 10.13 18.68 1.81
N THR A 32 9.72 18.79 3.07
CA THR A 32 9.93 20.03 3.83
C THR A 32 11.08 19.93 4.84
N GLY A 33 11.89 18.87 4.74
CA GLY A 33 13.08 18.75 5.56
C GLY A 33 12.96 17.80 6.74
N ASN A 34 11.75 17.35 7.07
CA ASN A 34 11.55 16.38 8.15
C ASN A 34 11.55 14.97 7.58
N LYS A 35 12.69 14.52 7.14
CA LYS A 35 12.78 13.26 6.41
C LYS A 35 12.63 12.08 7.35
N SER A 36 11.79 11.15 6.95
CA SER A 36 11.71 9.85 7.58
C SER A 36 12.68 8.90 6.86
N GLY A 37 12.95 7.75 7.47
CA GLY A 37 13.84 6.79 6.85
C GLY A 37 13.23 6.16 5.61
N PHE A 38 14.08 5.69 4.70
CA PHE A 38 13.62 5.08 3.45
C PHE A 38 13.43 3.58 3.57
N ILE A 39 13.94 2.96 4.63
CA ILE A 39 13.94 1.50 4.73
C ILE A 39 12.52 0.95 4.85
N GLN A 40 11.71 1.51 5.73
CA GLN A 40 10.35 1.01 5.92
C GLN A 40 9.52 1.14 4.65
N PRO A 41 9.45 2.32 4.00
CA PRO A 41 8.67 2.40 2.76
C PRO A 41 9.24 1.54 1.63
N ALA A 42 10.57 1.33 1.60
CA ALA A 42 11.15 0.44 0.60
C ALA A 42 10.68 -0.99 0.81
N VAL A 43 10.71 -1.46 2.06
CA VAL A 43 10.24 -2.80 2.38
C VAL A 43 8.74 -2.91 2.10
N ALA A 44 7.98 -1.87 2.41
CA ALA A 44 6.55 -1.86 2.15
C ALA A 44 6.26 -1.95 0.66
N ALA A 45 7.00 -1.20 -0.16
CA ALA A 45 6.81 -1.27 -1.61
C ALA A 45 7.15 -2.65 -2.15
N LEU A 46 8.22 -3.26 -1.65
CA LEU A 46 8.58 -4.61 -2.06
C LEU A 46 7.50 -5.60 -1.65
N ASN A 47 7.05 -5.51 -0.41
CA ASN A 47 6.02 -6.41 0.09
C ASN A 47 4.73 -6.28 -0.73
N CYS A 48 4.31 -5.05 -1.00
CA CYS A 48 3.10 -4.81 -1.79
C CYS A 48 3.25 -5.35 -3.21
N THR A 49 4.43 -5.20 -3.80
CA THR A 49 4.70 -5.72 -5.13
C THR A 49 4.54 -7.23 -5.15
N LEU A 50 5.08 -7.91 -4.14
CA LEU A 50 4.99 -9.37 -4.06
C LEU A 50 3.53 -9.81 -3.90
N TRP A 51 2.75 -9.09 -3.10
CA TRP A 51 1.34 -9.44 -2.91
C TRP A 51 0.52 -9.20 -4.17
N VAL A 52 0.83 -8.13 -4.91
CA VAL A 52 0.15 -7.87 -6.19
C VAL A 52 0.45 -9.00 -7.16
N LEU A 53 1.71 -9.41 -7.25
CA LEU A 53 2.07 -10.52 -8.14
C LEU A 53 1.38 -11.80 -7.71
N TYR A 54 1.36 -12.07 -6.41
CA TYR A 54 0.68 -13.24 -5.88
C TYR A 54 -0.79 -13.25 -6.27
N GLY A 55 -1.47 -12.12 -6.08
CA GLY A 55 -2.89 -12.03 -6.41
C GLY A 55 -3.17 -12.18 -7.89
N PHE A 56 -2.30 -11.63 -8.74
CA PHE A 56 -2.47 -11.74 -10.19
C PHE A 56 -2.17 -13.14 -10.71
N ARG A 57 -1.25 -13.85 -10.05
CA ARG A 57 -0.80 -15.14 -10.57
C ARG A 57 -1.65 -16.30 -10.07
N LYS A 58 -2.59 -16.05 -9.19
CA LYS A 58 -3.53 -17.08 -8.79
C LYS A 58 -4.42 -17.45 -9.96
N GLU A 59 -4.82 -18.70 -10.01
CA GLU A 59 -5.73 -19.17 -11.04
C GLU A 59 -6.99 -18.33 -11.08
N LYS A 60 -7.58 -18.10 -9.90
CA LYS A 60 -8.62 -17.09 -9.74
C LYS A 60 -7.97 -15.87 -9.11
N LYS A 61 -7.89 -14.79 -9.87
CA LYS A 61 -7.22 -13.61 -9.40
C LYS A 61 -7.86 -13.08 -8.12
N ASP A 62 -7.01 -12.72 -7.18
CA ASP A 62 -7.46 -12.21 -5.89
C ASP A 62 -7.47 -10.69 -5.95
N TRP A 63 -8.56 -10.14 -6.47
CA TRP A 63 -8.65 -8.72 -6.67
C TRP A 63 -8.56 -7.90 -5.38
N PRO A 64 -9.17 -8.33 -4.25
CA PRO A 64 -8.96 -7.57 -3.00
C PRO A 64 -7.50 -7.44 -2.62
N VAL A 65 -6.71 -8.49 -2.78
CA VAL A 65 -5.29 -8.44 -2.47
C VAL A 65 -4.57 -7.49 -3.42
N VAL A 66 -4.91 -7.55 -4.72
CA VAL A 66 -4.29 -6.67 -5.71
C VAL A 66 -4.61 -5.21 -5.40
N PHE A 67 -5.90 -4.89 -5.18
CA PHE A 67 -6.30 -3.52 -4.95
C PHE A 67 -5.85 -3.00 -3.59
N ALA A 68 -5.70 -3.89 -2.60
CA ALA A 68 -5.23 -3.48 -1.29
C ALA A 68 -3.73 -3.12 -1.31
N ASN A 69 -2.98 -3.72 -2.22
CA ASN A 69 -1.52 -3.57 -2.20
C ASN A 69 -0.98 -2.68 -3.31
N PHE A 70 -1.72 -2.54 -4.41
CA PHE A 70 -1.24 -1.75 -5.54
C PHE A 70 -0.92 -0.30 -5.15
N PRO A 71 -1.80 0.43 -4.44
CA PRO A 71 -1.46 1.79 -4.02
C PRO A 71 -0.22 1.85 -3.15
N GLY A 72 0.06 0.79 -2.38
CA GLY A 72 1.24 0.73 -1.53
C GLY A 72 2.53 0.75 -2.32
N ILE A 73 2.53 0.21 -3.53
CA ILE A 73 3.70 0.27 -4.39
C ILE A 73 3.99 1.73 -4.73
N ILE A 74 2.96 2.45 -5.15
CA ILE A 74 3.10 3.84 -5.58
C ILE A 74 3.51 4.72 -4.41
N PHE A 75 2.77 4.66 -3.31
CA PHE A 75 3.05 5.52 -2.16
C PHE A 75 4.38 5.15 -1.49
N GLY A 76 4.70 3.86 -1.45
CA GLY A 76 5.97 3.42 -0.89
C GLY A 76 7.15 3.97 -1.69
N ILE A 77 7.06 3.88 -3.01
CA ILE A 77 8.12 4.38 -3.88
C ILE A 77 8.26 5.90 -3.75
N LEU A 78 7.13 6.62 -3.75
CA LEU A 78 7.17 8.07 -3.59
C LEU A 78 7.79 8.45 -2.25
N THR A 79 7.48 7.70 -1.20
CA THR A 79 8.04 8.00 0.11
C THR A 79 9.54 7.75 0.12
N VAL A 80 9.99 6.66 -0.53
CA VAL A 80 11.43 6.39 -0.64
C VAL A 80 12.12 7.52 -1.38
N ILE A 81 11.58 7.91 -2.54
CA ILE A 81 12.21 8.93 -3.36
C ILE A 81 12.31 10.25 -2.59
N THR A 82 11.21 10.67 -1.95
CA THR A 82 11.24 11.94 -1.23
C THR A 82 12.15 11.87 0.00
N SER A 83 12.29 10.70 0.59
CA SER A 83 13.20 10.53 1.72
C SER A 83 14.66 10.68 1.30
N LEU A 84 14.97 10.31 0.06
CA LEU A 84 16.35 10.37 -0.44
C LEU A 84 16.70 11.72 -1.06
N LEU A 85 15.71 12.55 -1.33
CA LEU A 85 15.98 13.90 -1.86
C LEU A 85 16.57 14.77 -0.75
#